data_a86d7e69048770005f689fe0359b91da
#
_entry.id   a86d7e69048770005f689fe0359b91da
#
_cell.length_a   1.000
_cell.length_b   1.000
_cell.length_c   1.000
_cell.angle_alpha   90.00
_cell.angle_beta   90.00
_cell.angle_gamma   90.00
#
_symmetry.space_group_name_H-M   'P 1'
#
loop_
_entity.id
_entity.type
_entity.pdbx_description
1 polymer ?
#
loop_
_entity_poly.entity_id
_entity_poly.type
_entity_poly.pdbx_seq_one_letter_code
_entity_poly.pdbx_strand_id
1 'polypeptide(L)'
;MTTSNPDIQPAVQHSAQVAIAGAGPVGLTIANYLGQMGVSVVLIEKLESLIDYPRAIGIDDEALRAMQAVGLVDNVLPHTTPWHAMRFLTPKGRCFADIQPMTDEFGWSRRN
;
A
#
# COMPACT_ATOMS: atom_id res chain seq x y z
N MET A 1 15.91 11.29 49.99
CA MET A 1 14.49 10.88 49.86
C MET A 1 14.11 11.00 48.41
N THR A 2 14.14 9.94 47.69
CA THR A 2 13.74 9.86 46.25
C THR A 2 12.24 9.63 46.23
N THR A 3 11.49 10.65 45.83
CA THR A 3 10.04 10.51 45.62
C THR A 3 9.83 9.71 44.32
N SER A 4 9.51 8.45 44.44
CA SER A 4 8.98 7.64 43.32
C SER A 4 7.60 8.17 42.99
N ASN A 5 7.44 8.67 41.77
CA ASN A 5 6.14 9.07 41.24
C ASN A 5 5.32 7.80 40.95
N PRO A 6 4.18 7.55 41.64
CA PRO A 6 3.43 6.29 41.48
C PRO A 6 2.62 6.17 40.21
N ASP A 7 2.59 7.19 39.35
CA ASP A 7 1.76 7.23 38.14
C ASP A 7 2.48 6.87 36.83
N ILE A 8 3.75 6.44 36.90
CA ILE A 8 4.44 5.95 35.72
C ILE A 8 4.11 4.47 35.56
N GLN A 9 3.04 4.16 34.85
CA GLN A 9 2.84 2.79 34.34
C GLN A 9 4.05 2.41 33.48
N PRO A 10 4.58 1.19 33.62
CA PRO A 10 5.69 0.75 32.78
C PRO A 10 5.24 0.85 31.33
N ALA A 11 6.00 1.59 30.52
CA ALA A 11 5.74 1.67 29.09
C ALA A 11 5.71 0.27 28.51
N VAL A 12 4.64 -0.07 27.79
CA VAL A 12 4.55 -1.34 27.08
C VAL A 12 5.68 -1.35 26.05
N GLN A 13 6.65 -2.24 26.26
CA GLN A 13 7.77 -2.41 25.33
C GLN A 13 7.41 -3.46 24.29
N HIS A 14 7.29 -3.02 23.04
CA HIS A 14 7.19 -3.91 21.90
C HIS A 14 8.59 -4.13 21.31
N SER A 15 8.94 -5.39 21.05
CA SER A 15 10.19 -5.75 20.40
C SER A 15 9.89 -6.34 19.03
N ALA A 16 10.50 -5.79 17.99
CA ALA A 16 10.43 -6.31 16.64
C ALA A 16 11.77 -6.08 15.92
N GLN A 17 12.03 -6.87 14.88
CA GLN A 17 13.24 -6.72 14.08
C GLN A 17 13.18 -5.49 13.19
N VAL A 18 11.97 -5.12 12.74
CA VAL A 18 11.75 -3.97 11.86
C VAL A 18 10.57 -3.14 12.37
N ALA A 19 10.74 -1.81 12.41
CA ALA A 19 9.68 -0.86 12.66
C ALA A 19 9.34 -0.12 11.35
N ILE A 20 8.06 -0.11 10.98
CA ILE A 20 7.54 0.58 9.80
C ILE A 20 6.68 1.75 10.27
N ALA A 21 7.02 2.95 9.83
CA ALA A 21 6.23 4.15 10.10
C ALA A 21 5.28 4.42 8.92
N GLY A 22 3.99 4.29 9.17
CA GLY A 22 2.89 4.49 8.22
C GLY A 22 2.28 3.18 7.72
N ALA A 23 0.95 3.03 7.91
CA ALA A 23 0.15 1.91 7.43
C ALA A 23 -0.52 2.21 6.06
N GLY A 24 0.13 3.02 5.23
CA GLY A 24 -0.28 3.21 3.83
C GLY A 24 0.06 1.99 2.94
N PRO A 25 -0.30 2.04 1.64
CA PRO A 25 -0.08 0.91 0.73
C PRO A 25 1.35 0.38 0.73
N VAL A 26 2.34 1.27 0.76
CA VAL A 26 3.77 0.89 0.77
C VAL A 26 4.14 0.18 2.08
N GLY A 27 3.78 0.79 3.22
CA GLY A 27 4.11 0.21 4.54
C GLY A 27 3.45 -1.15 4.75
N LEU A 28 2.19 -1.30 4.34
CA LEU A 28 1.46 -2.56 4.42
C LEU A 28 2.07 -3.62 3.48
N THR A 29 2.47 -3.24 2.26
CA THR A 29 3.13 -4.16 1.33
C THR A 29 4.45 -4.67 1.91
N ILE A 30 5.29 -3.77 2.43
CA ILE A 30 6.56 -4.14 3.06
C ILE A 30 6.31 -5.06 4.27
N ALA A 31 5.33 -4.74 5.13
CA ALA A 31 5.00 -5.56 6.29
C ALA A 31 4.60 -6.98 5.89
N ASN A 32 3.81 -7.15 4.83
CA ASN A 32 3.42 -8.45 4.29
C ASN A 32 4.62 -9.25 3.77
N TYR A 33 5.50 -8.61 2.98
CA TYR A 33 6.72 -9.28 2.50
C TYR A 33 7.62 -9.74 3.65
N LEU A 34 7.90 -8.87 4.60
CA LEU A 34 8.73 -9.20 5.75
C LEU A 34 8.10 -10.30 6.61
N GLY A 35 6.78 -10.25 6.80
CA GLY A 35 6.05 -11.30 7.53
C GLY A 35 6.15 -12.66 6.86
N GLN A 36 6.06 -12.74 5.53
CA GLN A 36 6.26 -13.99 4.77
C GLN A 36 7.70 -14.52 4.90
N MET A 37 8.67 -13.63 5.10
CA MET A 37 10.07 -14.00 5.35
C MET A 37 10.33 -14.38 6.81
N GLY A 38 9.31 -14.37 7.67
CA GLY A 38 9.44 -14.68 9.10
C GLY A 38 10.06 -13.55 9.92
N VAL A 39 10.14 -12.34 9.38
CA VAL A 39 10.67 -11.16 10.07
C VAL A 39 9.57 -10.55 10.93
N SER A 40 9.85 -10.36 12.22
CA SER A 40 8.91 -9.68 13.11
C SER A 40 8.86 -8.17 12.83
N VAL A 41 7.65 -7.65 12.65
CA VAL A 41 7.42 -6.26 12.25
C VAL A 41 6.48 -5.57 13.23
N VAL A 42 6.81 -4.34 13.61
CA VAL A 42 5.86 -3.40 14.21
C VAL A 42 5.51 -2.33 13.20
N LEU A 43 4.22 -2.15 12.96
CA LEU A 43 3.68 -1.11 12.08
C LEU A 43 3.07 0.00 12.94
N ILE A 44 3.50 1.24 12.74
CA ILE A 44 3.09 2.40 13.51
C ILE A 44 2.32 3.33 12.56
N GLU A 45 1.07 3.61 12.89
CA GLU A 45 0.22 4.55 12.15
C GLU A 45 -0.27 5.64 13.10
N LYS A 46 -0.23 6.89 12.63
CA LYS A 46 -0.69 8.05 13.41
C LYS A 46 -2.20 8.28 13.36
N LEU A 47 -2.87 7.74 12.33
CA LEU A 47 -4.31 7.86 12.15
C LEU A 47 -5.02 6.64 12.75
N GLU A 48 -6.16 6.87 13.39
CA GLU A 48 -6.97 5.82 13.99
C GLU A 48 -7.77 5.01 12.95
N SER A 49 -7.96 5.58 11.75
CA SER A 49 -8.72 4.95 10.67
C SER A 49 -8.06 5.17 9.33
N LEU A 50 -8.44 4.37 8.35
CA LEU A 50 -8.07 4.59 6.96
C LEU A 50 -8.69 5.90 6.45
N ILE A 51 -8.01 6.54 5.50
CA ILE A 51 -8.58 7.69 4.79
C ILE A 51 -9.79 7.25 3.98
N ASP A 52 -10.83 8.07 3.95
CA ASP A 52 -12.10 7.79 3.29
C ASP A 52 -12.20 8.34 1.85
N TYR A 53 -11.11 8.85 1.31
CA TYR A 53 -11.06 9.36 -0.06
C TYR A 53 -9.92 8.68 -0.86
N PRO A 54 -10.11 8.48 -2.17
CA PRO A 54 -9.11 7.83 -3.01
C PRO A 54 -7.90 8.75 -3.21
N ARG A 55 -6.70 8.22 -3.01
CA ARG A 55 -5.41 8.89 -3.29
C ARG A 55 -4.71 8.33 -4.52
N ALA A 56 -5.04 7.12 -4.89
CA ALA A 56 -4.55 6.46 -6.09
C ALA A 56 -5.74 5.86 -6.84
N ILE A 57 -5.78 6.08 -8.14
CA ILE A 57 -6.86 5.63 -9.03
C ILE A 57 -6.40 4.57 -10.03
N GLY A 58 -5.15 4.20 -10.00
CA GLY A 58 -4.59 3.18 -10.88
C GLY A 58 -3.69 2.24 -10.12
N ILE A 59 -3.73 0.98 -10.49
CA ILE A 59 -2.81 -0.06 -10.04
C ILE A 59 -2.16 -0.68 -11.27
N ASP A 60 -0.84 -0.64 -11.33
CA ASP A 60 -0.09 -1.21 -12.44
C ASP A 60 0.19 -2.71 -12.25
N ASP A 61 0.75 -3.31 -13.26
CA ASP A 61 1.12 -4.72 -13.30
C ASP A 61 2.16 -5.08 -12.22
N GLU A 62 3.12 -4.21 -11.95
CA GLU A 62 4.11 -4.43 -10.90
C GLU A 62 3.48 -4.44 -9.49
N ALA A 63 2.55 -3.52 -9.23
CA ALA A 63 1.82 -3.51 -7.97
C ALA A 63 0.93 -4.75 -7.83
N LEU A 64 0.31 -5.23 -8.91
CA LEU A 64 -0.45 -6.49 -8.90
C LEU A 64 0.45 -7.71 -8.66
N ARG A 65 1.67 -7.72 -9.22
CA ARG A 65 2.68 -8.75 -8.90
C ARG A 65 3.08 -8.74 -7.43
N ALA A 66 3.26 -7.54 -6.87
CA ALA A 66 3.53 -7.41 -5.44
C ALA A 66 2.38 -7.99 -4.60
N MET A 67 1.11 -7.71 -4.97
CA MET A 67 -0.05 -8.29 -4.31
C MET A 67 -0.12 -9.81 -4.50
N GLN A 68 0.22 -10.32 -5.69
CA GLN A 68 0.29 -11.75 -5.96
C GLN A 68 1.33 -12.43 -5.07
N ALA A 69 2.51 -11.84 -4.95
CA ALA A 69 3.59 -12.41 -4.14
C ALA A 69 3.22 -12.54 -2.66
N VAL A 70 2.35 -11.68 -2.16
CA VAL A 70 1.85 -11.74 -0.76
C VAL A 70 0.48 -12.41 -0.64
N GLY A 71 -0.05 -13.01 -1.72
CA GLY A 71 -1.29 -13.78 -1.70
C GLY A 71 -2.57 -12.93 -1.65
N LEU A 72 -2.50 -11.65 -2.02
CA LEU A 72 -3.63 -10.71 -1.94
C LEU A 72 -4.27 -10.38 -3.30
N VAL A 73 -3.70 -10.82 -4.41
CA VAL A 73 -4.15 -10.42 -5.74
C VAL A 73 -5.61 -10.79 -6.01
N ASP A 74 -6.05 -11.98 -5.61
CA ASP A 74 -7.41 -12.45 -5.80
C ASP A 74 -8.44 -11.62 -5.02
N ASN A 75 -8.02 -10.97 -3.92
CA ASN A 75 -8.85 -10.05 -3.17
C ASN A 75 -8.94 -8.67 -3.84
N VAL A 76 -7.92 -8.28 -4.58
CA VAL A 76 -7.86 -6.97 -5.25
C VAL A 76 -8.59 -6.96 -6.58
N LEU A 77 -8.43 -8.02 -7.39
CA LEU A 77 -8.97 -8.08 -8.75
C LEU A 77 -10.47 -7.78 -8.87
N PRO A 78 -11.36 -8.31 -7.98
CA PRO A 78 -12.79 -8.04 -8.07
C PRO A 78 -13.19 -6.57 -7.86
N HIS A 79 -12.31 -5.79 -7.22
CA HIS A 79 -12.53 -4.38 -6.90
C HIS A 79 -11.86 -3.41 -7.88
N THR A 80 -11.31 -3.92 -8.98
CA THR A 80 -10.58 -3.13 -9.96
C THR A 80 -11.06 -3.42 -11.38
N THR A 81 -11.02 -2.39 -12.25
CA THR A 81 -11.40 -2.50 -13.66
C THR A 81 -10.14 -2.67 -14.50
N PRO A 82 -10.07 -3.70 -15.38
CA PRO A 82 -8.92 -3.92 -16.25
C PRO A 82 -8.81 -2.86 -17.36
N TRP A 83 -7.66 -2.82 -18.01
CA TRP A 83 -7.39 -2.02 -19.22
C TRP A 83 -7.47 -0.51 -18.97
N HIS A 84 -6.92 -0.07 -17.86
CA HIS A 84 -6.83 1.36 -17.56
C HIS A 84 -5.92 2.09 -18.56
N ALA A 85 -6.54 2.91 -19.41
CA ALA A 85 -5.83 3.80 -20.33
C ALA A 85 -5.76 5.22 -19.72
N MET A 86 -4.71 5.97 -20.06
CA MET A 86 -4.51 7.32 -19.55
C MET A 86 -4.41 8.31 -20.70
N ARG A 87 -5.32 9.30 -20.72
CA ARG A 87 -5.33 10.38 -21.71
C ARG A 87 -5.01 11.72 -21.05
N PHE A 88 -4.05 12.42 -21.63
CA PHE A 88 -3.70 13.75 -21.20
C PHE A 88 -4.32 14.78 -22.16
N LEU A 89 -5.13 15.67 -21.61
CA LEU A 89 -5.87 16.65 -22.38
C LEU A 89 -5.36 18.06 -22.08
N THR A 90 -5.34 18.91 -23.10
CA THR A 90 -5.18 20.36 -22.89
C THR A 90 -6.42 20.93 -22.24
N PRO A 91 -6.38 22.17 -21.67
CA PRO A 91 -7.57 22.85 -21.17
C PRO A 91 -8.69 23.03 -22.20
N LYS A 92 -8.37 22.98 -23.50
CA LYS A 92 -9.32 23.05 -24.62
C LYS A 92 -9.82 21.67 -25.07
N GLY A 93 -9.55 20.60 -24.31
CA GLY A 93 -10.01 19.25 -24.60
C GLY A 93 -9.22 18.49 -25.68
N ARG A 94 -8.13 19.06 -26.25
CA ARG A 94 -7.30 18.35 -27.22
C ARG A 94 -6.40 17.33 -26.51
N CYS A 95 -6.49 16.06 -26.91
CA CYS A 95 -5.58 15.02 -26.44
C CYS A 95 -4.17 15.27 -27.00
N PHE A 96 -3.16 15.33 -26.14
CA PHE A 96 -1.75 15.47 -26.53
C PHE A 96 -0.90 14.25 -26.17
N ALA A 97 -1.41 13.37 -25.30
CA ALA A 97 -0.80 12.07 -25.04
C ALA A 97 -1.90 11.05 -24.72
N ASP A 98 -1.80 9.87 -25.31
CA ASP A 98 -2.70 8.73 -25.08
C ASP A 98 -1.84 7.51 -24.76
N ILE A 99 -1.84 7.11 -23.49
CA ILE A 99 -1.10 5.94 -23.02
C ILE A 99 -2.08 4.81 -22.93
N GLN A 100 -2.00 3.90 -23.90
CA GLN A 100 -2.79 2.67 -23.90
C GLN A 100 -2.06 1.61 -23.05
N PRO A 101 -2.80 0.76 -22.32
CA PRO A 101 -2.20 -0.39 -21.66
C PRO A 101 -1.57 -1.28 -22.74
N MET A 102 -0.29 -1.53 -22.63
CA MET A 102 0.35 -2.56 -23.41
C MET A 102 -0.09 -3.93 -22.89
N THR A 103 0.02 -4.95 -23.72
CA THR A 103 -0.27 -6.33 -23.34
C THR A 103 0.48 -6.77 -22.11
N ASP A 104 -0.10 -7.67 -21.36
CA ASP A 104 0.33 -8.25 -20.08
C ASP A 104 1.78 -8.74 -20.08
N GLU A 105 2.76 -7.82 -20.02
CA GLU A 105 4.17 -8.20 -20.00
C GLU A 105 4.52 -9.10 -18.80
N PHE A 106 3.73 -8.96 -17.72
CA PHE A 106 3.93 -9.73 -16.48
C PHE A 106 2.69 -10.52 -16.06
N GLY A 107 1.76 -10.76 -16.98
CA GLY A 107 0.54 -11.52 -16.72
C GLY A 107 -0.62 -10.71 -16.13
N TRP A 108 -0.45 -9.41 -15.88
CA TRP A 108 -1.48 -8.54 -15.35
C TRP A 108 -1.66 -7.28 -16.20
N SER A 109 -2.90 -6.95 -16.56
CA SER A 109 -3.23 -5.66 -17.17
C SER A 109 -3.29 -4.57 -16.10
N ARG A 110 -2.95 -3.33 -16.48
CA ARG A 110 -3.22 -2.16 -15.63
C ARG A 110 -4.70 -2.04 -15.34
N ARG A 111 -5.01 -1.64 -14.11
CA ARG A 111 -6.38 -1.56 -13.59
C ARG A 111 -6.61 -0.25 -12.85
N ASN A 112 -7.85 0.11 -12.63
CA ASN A 112 -8.30 1.23 -11.79
C ASN A 112 -9.45 0.83 -10.87
#